data_31395ccafa9e268250b09379cfcc1852
#
_entry.id   31395ccafa9e268250b09379cfcc1852
#
_cell.length_a   1.000
_cell.length_b   1.000
_cell.length_c   1.000
_cell.angle_alpha   90.00
_cell.angle_beta   90.00
_cell.angle_gamma   90.00
#
_symmetry.space_group_name_H-M   'P 1'
#
loop_
_entity.id
_entity.type
_entity.pdbx_description
1 polymer ?
#
loop_
_entity_poly.entity_id
_entity_poly.type
_entity_poly.pdbx_seq_one_letter_code
_entity_poly.pdbx_strand_id
1 'polypeptide(L)'
;MIDLGSATPFAQGGNRKCFIHPQDSSKCIKVIDQESYSNRLKNLPWHKKIRGKMSFNDNHEEAKGYQQKSLKNIDQSSWKHVAKYFGFIETNMGEGLVTELIKNEGEIAGTLEDYLFKFGLTEEIKESIHVFEKWLLDNLILTKNII
;
A
#
# COMPACT_ATOMS: atom_id res chain seq x y z
N MET A 1 1.27 -17.31 13.22
CA MET A 1 0.09 -16.94 12.41
C MET A 1 -0.70 -15.90 13.18
N ILE A 2 -1.02 -14.77 12.55
CA ILE A 2 -1.85 -13.71 13.15
C ILE A 2 -3.32 -14.01 12.87
N ASP A 3 -4.15 -13.92 13.92
CA ASP A 3 -5.60 -14.03 13.78
C ASP A 3 -6.23 -12.64 13.56
N LEU A 4 -6.87 -12.44 12.41
CA LEU A 4 -7.59 -11.23 12.03
C LEU A 4 -9.13 -11.45 12.02
N GLY A 5 -9.60 -12.64 12.43
CA GLY A 5 -11.02 -13.01 12.31
C GLY A 5 -12.00 -12.14 13.09
N SER A 6 -11.54 -11.56 14.22
CA SER A 6 -12.33 -10.63 15.04
C SER A 6 -12.05 -9.15 14.74
N ALA A 7 -11.04 -8.86 13.90
CA ALA A 7 -10.65 -7.50 13.59
C ALA A 7 -11.51 -6.90 12.47
N THR A 8 -11.91 -5.65 12.64
CA THR A 8 -12.57 -4.88 11.57
C THR A 8 -11.50 -4.21 10.71
N PRO A 9 -11.55 -4.36 9.37
CA PRO A 9 -10.64 -3.63 8.50
C PRO A 9 -10.93 -2.13 8.59
N PHE A 10 -9.90 -1.31 8.74
CA PHE A 10 -10.05 0.15 8.74
C PHE A 10 -10.16 0.73 7.31
N ALA A 11 -9.71 -0.02 6.31
CA ALA A 11 -9.86 0.34 4.91
C ALA A 11 -10.05 -0.92 4.06
N GLN A 12 -10.86 -0.79 3.01
CA GLN A 12 -11.11 -1.85 2.05
C GLN A 12 -11.10 -1.24 0.64
N GLY A 13 -10.20 -1.73 -0.21
CA GLY A 13 -10.16 -1.42 -1.63
C GLY A 13 -10.74 -2.57 -2.46
N GLY A 14 -10.67 -2.46 -3.80
CA GLY A 14 -11.23 -3.46 -4.70
C GLY A 14 -10.65 -4.88 -4.55
N ASN A 15 -9.43 -5.02 -4.04
CA ASN A 15 -8.74 -6.32 -3.96
C ASN A 15 -8.14 -6.62 -2.59
N ARG A 16 -8.14 -5.68 -1.65
CA ARG A 16 -7.44 -5.80 -0.36
C ARG A 16 -8.26 -5.27 0.80
N LYS A 17 -8.06 -5.87 1.95
CA LYS A 17 -8.53 -5.40 3.26
C LYS A 17 -7.31 -5.01 4.10
N CYS A 18 -7.38 -3.87 4.77
CA CYS A 18 -6.30 -3.34 5.60
C CYS A 18 -6.72 -3.38 7.08
N PHE A 19 -5.90 -4.01 7.90
CA PHE A 19 -6.13 -4.18 9.34
C PHE A 19 -4.99 -3.52 10.12
N ILE A 20 -5.30 -2.95 11.29
CA ILE A 20 -4.26 -2.59 12.25
C ILE A 20 -3.58 -3.88 12.73
N HIS A 21 -2.25 -3.90 12.80
CA HIS A 21 -1.54 -5.06 13.30
C HIS A 21 -1.85 -5.26 14.79
N PRO A 22 -2.38 -6.44 15.23
CA PRO A 22 -2.91 -6.62 16.58
C PRO A 22 -1.85 -6.53 17.69
N GLN A 23 -0.59 -6.73 17.37
CA GLN A 23 0.54 -6.67 18.32
C GLN A 23 1.37 -5.39 18.17
N ASP A 24 1.10 -4.55 17.16
CA ASP A 24 1.88 -3.33 16.92
C ASP A 24 1.03 -2.30 16.17
N SER A 25 0.42 -1.40 16.91
CA SER A 25 -0.47 -0.36 16.37
C SER A 25 0.22 0.69 15.47
N SER A 26 1.53 0.62 15.31
CA SER A 26 2.28 1.42 14.34
C SER A 26 2.34 0.78 12.95
N LYS A 27 1.79 -0.43 12.79
CA LYS A 27 1.81 -1.20 11.55
C LYS A 27 0.40 -1.55 11.08
N CYS A 28 0.28 -1.78 9.79
CA CYS A 28 -0.93 -2.38 9.21
C CYS A 28 -0.58 -3.66 8.45
N ILE A 29 -1.59 -4.53 8.36
CA ILE A 29 -1.54 -5.78 7.59
C ILE A 29 -2.53 -5.65 6.44
N LYS A 30 -2.05 -5.77 5.22
CA LYS A 30 -2.85 -5.77 4.00
C LYS A 30 -3.04 -7.21 3.54
N VAL A 31 -4.26 -7.71 3.54
CA VAL A 31 -4.58 -9.06 3.03
C VAL A 31 -5.38 -8.99 1.74
N ILE A 32 -5.15 -9.92 0.85
CA ILE A 32 -5.91 -10.01 -0.41
C ILE A 32 -7.33 -10.48 -0.08
N ASP A 33 -8.33 -9.77 -0.61
CA ASP A 33 -9.70 -10.26 -0.62
C ASP A 33 -9.82 -11.39 -1.65
N GLN A 34 -9.89 -12.62 -1.15
CA GLN A 34 -9.84 -13.83 -1.97
C GLN A 34 -10.98 -13.93 -2.97
N GLU A 35 -12.16 -13.43 -2.61
CA GLU A 35 -13.32 -13.42 -3.50
C GLU A 35 -13.11 -12.47 -4.67
N SER A 36 -12.77 -11.21 -4.39
CA SER A 36 -12.47 -10.19 -5.39
C SER A 36 -11.32 -10.61 -6.30
N TYR A 37 -10.25 -11.17 -5.71
CA TYR A 37 -9.08 -11.66 -6.44
C TYR A 37 -9.45 -12.82 -7.38
N SER A 38 -10.22 -13.79 -6.90
CA SER A 38 -10.67 -14.94 -7.69
C SER A 38 -11.56 -14.49 -8.86
N ASN A 39 -12.46 -13.56 -8.62
CA ASN A 39 -13.33 -12.99 -9.66
C ASN A 39 -12.51 -12.22 -10.71
N ARG A 40 -11.52 -11.45 -10.29
CA ARG A 40 -10.59 -10.77 -11.21
C ARG A 40 -9.84 -11.75 -12.08
N LEU A 41 -9.30 -12.84 -11.50
CA LEU A 41 -8.57 -13.87 -12.26
C LEU A 41 -9.45 -14.59 -13.30
N LYS A 42 -10.72 -14.89 -12.96
CA LYS A 42 -11.67 -15.51 -13.88
C LYS A 42 -11.93 -14.64 -15.12
N ASN A 43 -12.07 -13.34 -14.89
CA ASN A 43 -12.43 -12.35 -15.93
C ASN A 43 -11.21 -11.81 -16.71
N LEU A 44 -9.99 -12.30 -16.44
CA LEU A 44 -8.79 -11.87 -17.17
C LEU A 44 -8.84 -12.33 -18.63
N PRO A 45 -8.53 -11.44 -19.59
CA PRO A 45 -8.28 -11.81 -20.97
C PRO A 45 -7.18 -12.87 -21.08
N TRP A 46 -7.29 -13.77 -22.05
CA TRP A 46 -6.37 -14.92 -22.20
C TRP A 46 -4.89 -14.50 -22.30
N HIS A 47 -4.58 -13.41 -23.01
CA HIS A 47 -3.21 -12.90 -23.15
C HIS A 47 -2.61 -12.37 -21.81
N LYS A 48 -3.45 -11.96 -20.86
CA LYS A 48 -2.99 -11.57 -19.52
C LYS A 48 -2.77 -12.77 -18.61
N LYS A 49 -3.48 -13.89 -18.84
CA LYS A 49 -3.29 -15.14 -18.07
C LYS A 49 -1.88 -15.73 -18.18
N ILE A 50 -1.17 -15.44 -19.28
CA ILE A 50 0.22 -15.86 -19.52
C ILE A 50 1.19 -15.30 -18.48
N ARG A 51 0.88 -14.13 -17.87
CA ARG A 51 1.73 -13.47 -16.85
C ARG A 51 1.79 -14.20 -15.50
N GLY A 52 0.96 -15.22 -15.31
CA GLY A 52 0.87 -15.96 -14.05
C GLY A 52 0.04 -15.24 -12.98
N LYS A 53 -0.55 -16.02 -12.07
CA LYS A 53 -1.47 -15.52 -11.02
C LYS A 53 -0.81 -14.49 -10.09
N MET A 54 0.46 -14.70 -9.74
CA MET A 54 1.20 -13.84 -8.80
C MET A 54 1.36 -12.40 -9.29
N SER A 55 1.38 -12.16 -10.61
CA SER A 55 1.48 -10.80 -11.17
C SER A 55 0.21 -9.96 -11.01
N PHE A 56 -0.87 -10.56 -10.49
CA PHE A 56 -2.12 -9.89 -10.18
C PHE A 56 -2.39 -9.79 -8.66
N ASN A 57 -1.42 -10.24 -7.85
CA ASN A 57 -1.46 -10.08 -6.40
C ASN A 57 -0.87 -8.71 -6.05
N ASP A 58 -1.74 -7.79 -5.63
CA ASP A 58 -1.35 -6.40 -5.35
C ASP A 58 -0.34 -6.31 -4.19
N ASN A 59 -0.32 -7.25 -3.23
CA ASN A 59 0.69 -7.31 -2.17
C ASN A 59 2.08 -7.62 -2.72
N HIS A 60 2.18 -8.58 -3.64
CA HIS A 60 3.46 -8.92 -4.27
C HIS A 60 3.95 -7.82 -5.23
N GLU A 61 3.03 -7.14 -5.92
CA GLU A 61 3.40 -5.99 -6.76
C GLU A 61 3.90 -4.81 -5.91
N GLU A 62 3.26 -4.53 -4.77
CA GLU A 62 3.72 -3.52 -3.82
C GLU A 62 5.08 -3.90 -3.22
N ALA A 63 5.27 -5.15 -2.79
CA ALA A 63 6.55 -5.64 -2.27
C ALA A 63 7.69 -5.51 -3.29
N LYS A 64 7.42 -5.75 -4.58
CA LYS A 64 8.41 -5.50 -5.65
C LYS A 64 8.78 -4.02 -5.76
N GLY A 65 7.82 -3.12 -5.55
CA GLY A 65 8.08 -1.68 -5.50
C GLY A 65 9.15 -1.33 -4.47
N TYR A 66 9.07 -1.93 -3.27
CA TYR A 66 10.06 -1.73 -2.21
C TYR A 66 11.44 -2.34 -2.51
N GLN A 67 11.53 -3.28 -3.45
CA GLN A 67 12.80 -3.91 -3.84
C GLN A 67 13.59 -3.12 -4.87
N GLN A 68 13.11 -1.97 -5.34
CA GLN A 68 13.84 -1.10 -6.25
C GLN A 68 15.20 -0.72 -5.66
N LYS A 69 16.24 -0.72 -6.51
CA LYS A 69 17.61 -0.34 -6.09
C LYS A 69 17.65 1.05 -5.47
N SER A 70 16.85 1.97 -6.01
CA SER A 70 16.70 3.33 -5.51
C SER A 70 16.27 3.35 -4.05
N LEU A 71 15.24 2.57 -3.67
CA LEU A 71 14.76 2.49 -2.28
C LEU A 71 15.75 1.78 -1.34
N LYS A 72 16.53 0.82 -1.84
CA LYS A 72 17.54 0.13 -1.03
C LYS A 72 18.72 1.02 -0.63
N ASN A 73 19.03 2.00 -1.45
CA ASN A 73 20.18 2.89 -1.27
C ASN A 73 19.80 4.24 -0.65
N ILE A 74 18.51 4.46 -0.37
CA ILE A 74 18.04 5.68 0.26
C ILE A 74 18.46 5.71 1.72
N ASP A 75 19.00 6.85 2.15
CA ASP A 75 19.25 7.14 3.56
C ASP A 75 17.94 7.12 4.37
N GLN A 76 18.02 6.68 5.62
CA GLN A 76 16.85 6.54 6.51
C GLN A 76 16.04 7.84 6.65
N SER A 77 16.68 9.00 6.56
CA SER A 77 16.01 10.30 6.58
C SER A 77 15.08 10.53 5.38
N SER A 78 15.32 9.84 4.28
CA SER A 78 14.55 9.97 3.03
C SER A 78 13.27 9.11 3.00
N TRP A 79 13.08 8.21 3.95
CA TRP A 79 11.86 7.38 4.05
C TRP A 79 10.61 8.14 4.53
N LYS A 80 10.71 9.43 4.75
CA LYS A 80 9.58 10.26 5.22
C LYS A 80 8.40 10.34 4.24
N HIS A 81 8.60 9.99 2.98
CA HIS A 81 7.58 10.05 1.93
C HIS A 81 6.96 8.69 1.57
N VAL A 82 7.48 7.60 2.12
CA VAL A 82 7.02 6.24 1.83
C VAL A 82 6.88 5.46 3.12
N ALA A 83 5.74 4.82 3.33
CA ALA A 83 5.53 3.92 4.45
C ALA A 83 6.58 2.81 4.46
N LYS A 84 7.17 2.51 5.60
CA LYS A 84 8.18 1.45 5.73
C LYS A 84 7.54 0.08 5.46
N TYR A 85 8.28 -0.77 4.79
CA TYR A 85 7.90 -2.14 4.49
C TYR A 85 8.58 -3.11 5.47
N PHE A 86 7.81 -4.02 6.06
CA PHE A 86 8.27 -4.97 7.07
C PHE A 86 8.21 -6.44 6.61
N GLY A 87 7.85 -6.69 5.36
CA GLY A 87 7.77 -8.04 4.82
C GLY A 87 6.36 -8.61 4.84
N PHE A 88 6.29 -9.94 4.78
CA PHE A 88 5.04 -10.69 4.81
C PHE A 88 4.86 -11.41 6.14
N ILE A 89 3.61 -11.67 6.50
CA ILE A 89 3.22 -12.42 7.68
C ILE A 89 2.05 -13.36 7.37
N GLU A 90 2.06 -14.56 7.99
CA GLU A 90 0.96 -15.51 7.86
C GLU A 90 -0.21 -15.10 8.74
N THR A 91 -1.41 -15.02 8.14
CA THR A 91 -2.66 -14.75 8.85
C THR A 91 -3.70 -15.85 8.56
N ASN A 92 -4.76 -15.92 9.38
CA ASN A 92 -5.91 -16.79 9.14
C ASN A 92 -6.71 -16.42 7.87
N MET A 93 -6.41 -15.26 7.25
CA MET A 93 -7.01 -14.83 5.97
C MET A 93 -6.03 -14.99 4.79
N GLY A 94 -4.89 -15.68 4.99
CA GLY A 94 -3.81 -15.86 4.03
C GLY A 94 -2.62 -14.93 4.31
N GLU A 95 -1.68 -14.90 3.38
CA GLU A 95 -0.47 -14.08 3.50
C GLU A 95 -0.81 -12.58 3.48
N GLY A 96 -0.36 -11.86 4.49
CA GLY A 96 -0.51 -10.41 4.63
C GLY A 96 0.78 -9.65 4.40
N LEU A 97 0.71 -8.53 3.70
CA LEU A 97 1.80 -7.56 3.56
C LEU A 97 1.79 -6.62 4.77
N VAL A 98 2.93 -6.46 5.43
CA VAL A 98 3.07 -5.57 6.59
C VAL A 98 3.79 -4.30 6.20
N THR A 99 3.13 -3.16 6.43
CA THR A 99 3.71 -1.83 6.25
C THR A 99 3.48 -0.95 7.47
N GLU A 100 4.17 0.16 7.53
CA GLU A 100 3.90 1.22 8.51
C GLU A 100 2.47 1.72 8.37
N LEU A 101 1.79 1.95 9.49
CA LEU A 101 0.49 2.60 9.54
C LEU A 101 0.71 4.10 9.68
N ILE A 102 0.45 4.84 8.61
CA ILE A 102 0.60 6.29 8.62
C ILE A 102 -0.53 6.90 9.43
N LYS A 103 -0.16 7.77 10.36
CA LYS A 103 -1.08 8.49 11.24
C LYS A 103 -0.85 9.99 11.12
N ASN A 104 -1.93 10.75 11.26
CA ASN A 104 -1.91 12.19 11.41
C ASN A 104 -2.63 12.55 12.72
N GLU A 105 -1.95 13.27 13.62
CA GLU A 105 -2.49 13.67 14.94
C GLU A 105 -3.07 12.50 15.77
N GLY A 106 -2.48 11.30 15.63
CA GLY A 106 -2.90 10.09 16.35
C GLY A 106 -3.96 9.24 15.65
N GLU A 107 -4.67 9.80 14.69
CA GLU A 107 -5.66 9.11 13.86
C GLU A 107 -5.02 8.52 12.60
N ILE A 108 -5.67 7.51 12.00
CA ILE A 108 -5.22 6.95 10.73
C ILE A 108 -5.31 8.04 9.65
N ALA A 109 -4.20 8.28 8.94
CA ALA A 109 -4.16 9.28 7.88
C ALA A 109 -5.15 8.94 6.76
N GLY A 110 -5.93 9.93 6.33
CA GLY A 110 -6.79 9.85 5.16
C GLY A 110 -5.98 9.79 3.86
N THR A 111 -6.65 9.48 2.76
CA THR A 111 -6.03 9.48 1.44
C THR A 111 -5.95 10.90 0.86
N LEU A 112 -5.04 11.12 -0.09
CA LEU A 112 -5.03 12.37 -0.86
C LEU A 112 -6.36 12.57 -1.61
N GLU A 113 -6.97 11.49 -2.08
CA GLU A 113 -8.27 11.52 -2.76
C GLU A 113 -9.34 12.07 -1.83
N ASP A 114 -9.47 11.57 -0.59
CA ASP A 114 -10.43 12.07 0.40
C ASP A 114 -10.21 13.55 0.72
N TYR A 115 -8.93 13.96 0.82
CA TYR A 115 -8.58 15.35 1.07
C TYR A 115 -9.02 16.25 -0.10
N LEU A 116 -8.74 15.84 -1.33
CA LEU A 116 -9.11 16.59 -2.53
C LEU A 116 -10.63 16.70 -2.70
N PHE A 117 -11.37 15.64 -2.38
CA PHE A 117 -12.85 15.69 -2.39
C PHE A 117 -13.39 16.67 -1.36
N LYS A 118 -12.77 16.75 -0.17
CA LYS A 118 -13.25 17.56 0.94
C LYS A 118 -12.85 19.04 0.81
N PHE A 119 -11.63 19.31 0.39
CA PHE A 119 -11.03 20.66 0.45
C PHE A 119 -10.62 21.21 -0.92
N GLY A 120 -10.66 20.40 -1.97
CA GLY A 120 -10.15 20.76 -3.28
C GLY A 120 -8.64 20.81 -3.35
N LEU A 121 -8.12 21.26 -4.48
CA LEU A 121 -6.69 21.40 -4.73
C LEU A 121 -6.19 22.76 -4.20
N THR A 122 -5.79 22.79 -2.93
CA THR A 122 -5.22 23.97 -2.28
C THR A 122 -3.77 24.22 -2.71
N GLU A 123 -3.26 25.44 -2.52
CA GLU A 123 -1.83 25.76 -2.81
C GLU A 123 -0.88 24.91 -1.94
N GLU A 124 -1.22 24.68 -0.69
CA GLU A 124 -0.44 23.84 0.24
C GLU A 124 -0.31 22.39 -0.29
N ILE A 125 -1.39 21.84 -0.82
CA ILE A 125 -1.36 20.49 -1.42
C ILE A 125 -0.55 20.46 -2.71
N LYS A 126 -0.65 21.51 -3.56
CA LYS A 126 0.17 21.61 -4.76
C LYS A 126 1.65 21.62 -4.42
N GLU A 127 2.03 22.39 -3.43
CA GLU A 127 3.44 22.45 -2.98
C GLU A 127 3.90 21.10 -2.41
N SER A 128 3.06 20.45 -1.59
CA SER A 128 3.36 19.12 -1.04
C SER A 128 3.53 18.06 -2.14
N ILE A 129 2.67 18.07 -3.17
CA ILE A 129 2.77 17.18 -4.34
C ILE A 129 4.07 17.47 -5.10
N HIS A 130 4.42 18.73 -5.31
CA HIS A 130 5.65 19.11 -6.02
C HIS A 130 6.91 18.67 -5.25
N VAL A 131 6.92 18.83 -3.92
CA VAL A 131 8.02 18.34 -3.07
C VAL A 131 8.15 16.81 -3.18
N PHE A 132 7.04 16.10 -3.17
CA PHE A 132 7.02 14.66 -3.32
C PHE A 132 7.48 14.19 -4.71
N GLU A 133 6.99 14.85 -5.77
CA GLU A 133 7.42 14.59 -7.15
C GLU A 133 8.93 14.80 -7.32
N LYS A 134 9.44 15.92 -6.83
CA LYS A 134 10.88 16.20 -6.84
C LYS A 134 11.66 15.11 -6.12
N TRP A 135 11.21 14.70 -4.94
CA TRP A 135 11.85 13.62 -4.18
C TRP A 135 11.87 12.29 -4.96
N LEU A 136 10.79 11.95 -5.66
CA LEU A 136 10.72 10.74 -6.51
C LEU A 136 11.75 10.82 -7.65
N LEU A 137 11.86 11.97 -8.32
CA LEU A 137 12.79 12.19 -9.43
C LEU A 137 14.24 12.18 -8.96
N ASP A 138 14.55 12.88 -7.88
CA ASP A 138 15.91 12.99 -7.32
C ASP A 138 16.43 11.60 -6.88
N ASN A 139 15.53 10.70 -6.44
CA ASN A 139 15.88 9.36 -5.99
C ASN A 139 15.63 8.28 -7.06
N LEU A 140 15.22 8.63 -8.27
CA LEU A 140 14.93 7.70 -9.37
C LEU A 140 13.92 6.59 -8.97
N ILE A 141 12.88 6.95 -8.20
CA ILE A 141 11.87 6.02 -7.72
C ILE A 141 10.72 5.96 -8.73
N LEU A 142 10.43 4.74 -9.20
CA LEU A 142 9.29 4.50 -10.08
C LEU A 142 8.06 4.15 -9.23
N THR A 143 6.99 4.90 -9.41
CA THR A 143 5.69 4.61 -8.80
C THR A 143 4.64 4.30 -9.87
N LYS A 144 3.66 3.46 -9.52
CA LYS A 144 2.52 3.19 -10.41
C LYS A 144 1.31 4.07 -10.07
N ASN A 145 1.13 4.37 -8.79
CA ASN A 145 0.02 5.18 -8.26
C ASN A 145 0.54 6.08 -7.17
N ILE A 146 0.19 7.35 -7.25
CA ILE A 146 0.53 8.39 -6.26
C ILE A 146 -0.68 8.70 -5.35
N ILE A 147 -1.83 8.12 -5.65
CA ILE A 147 -3.12 8.39 -5.00
C ILE A 147 -3.41 7.34 -3.95
#